data_41b313b4873af44ec505411a4ed069af
#
_entry.id   41b313b4873af44ec505411a4ed069af
#
_cell.length_a   1.000
_cell.length_b   1.000
_cell.length_c   1.000
_cell.angle_alpha   90.00
_cell.angle_beta   90.00
_cell.angle_gamma   90.00
#
_symmetry.space_group_name_H-M   'P 1'
#
loop_
_entity.id
_entity.type
_entity.pdbx_description
1 polymer ?
#
loop_
_entity_poly.entity_id
_entity_poly.type
_entity_poly.pdbx_seq_one_letter_code
_entity_poly.pdbx_strand_id
1 'polypeptide(L)'
;MRYDLDEIQRLPDVLSLADLCRACHLSHLDARYYLKSGLIPYETTGKKTRCYLVKKTALLRAIEDYSENPKKYKIPGIWREKQHLNGIRNSPIIYLPTQDLASEVAVEYYKNKLADASELICVADLVRITGYRPPTITRWCKQKKLIAHAKTNRLWIAKADAIRFLTSFTYNDINVKSPQHIADIRAIYDLIHPTKEGGK
;
A
#
# COMPACT_ATOMS: atom_id res chain seq x y z
N MET A 1 -11.01 -21.11 -10.39
CA MET A 1 -11.37 -21.07 -8.95
C MET A 1 -11.00 -22.43 -8.36
N ARG A 2 -10.29 -22.48 -7.24
CA ARG A 2 -10.07 -23.72 -6.48
C ARG A 2 -11.03 -23.67 -5.30
N TYR A 3 -11.59 -24.78 -4.88
CA TYR A 3 -12.56 -24.82 -3.78
C TYR A 3 -12.44 -26.15 -3.01
N ASP A 4 -12.80 -26.09 -1.73
CA ASP A 4 -12.89 -27.25 -0.85
C ASP A 4 -14.36 -27.39 -0.40
N LEU A 5 -15.03 -28.43 -0.90
CA LEU A 5 -16.44 -28.68 -0.62
C LEU A 5 -16.68 -29.01 0.86
N ASP A 6 -15.75 -29.72 1.51
CA ASP A 6 -15.89 -30.08 2.92
C ASP A 6 -15.76 -28.84 3.81
N GLU A 7 -14.84 -27.93 3.46
CA GLU A 7 -14.71 -26.64 4.14
C GLU A 7 -15.99 -25.80 3.94
N ILE A 8 -16.53 -25.72 2.71
CA ILE A 8 -17.74 -24.98 2.41
C ILE A 8 -18.94 -25.51 3.20
N GLN A 9 -19.07 -26.82 3.36
CA GLN A 9 -20.18 -27.41 4.13
C GLN A 9 -20.15 -27.00 5.60
N ARG A 10 -18.97 -26.82 6.19
CA ARG A 10 -18.78 -26.38 7.60
C ARG A 10 -19.01 -24.89 7.82
N LEU A 11 -19.09 -24.10 6.76
CA LEU A 11 -19.32 -22.66 6.87
C LEU A 11 -20.77 -22.34 7.24
N PRO A 12 -21.06 -21.17 7.83
CA PRO A 12 -22.41 -20.70 8.11
C PRO A 12 -23.20 -20.48 6.83
N ASP A 13 -24.54 -20.37 6.93
CA ASP A 13 -25.42 -20.18 5.77
C ASP A 13 -25.21 -18.84 5.07
N VAL A 14 -24.69 -17.85 5.80
CA VAL A 14 -24.33 -16.53 5.28
C VAL A 14 -22.84 -16.31 5.48
N LEU A 15 -22.13 -16.16 4.37
CA LEU A 15 -20.69 -16.05 4.30
C LEU A 15 -20.26 -14.59 4.21
N SER A 16 -19.17 -14.26 4.89
CA SER A 16 -18.43 -13.02 4.66
C SER A 16 -17.50 -13.14 3.43
N LEU A 17 -16.96 -12.00 2.97
CA LEU A 17 -15.92 -12.02 1.95
C LEU A 17 -14.69 -12.85 2.36
N ALA A 18 -14.34 -12.84 3.65
CA ALA A 18 -13.20 -13.62 4.16
C ALA A 18 -13.46 -15.13 4.08
N ASP A 19 -14.69 -15.56 4.40
CA ASP A 19 -15.06 -16.97 4.30
C ASP A 19 -15.06 -17.43 2.83
N LEU A 20 -15.58 -16.60 1.92
CA LEU A 20 -15.51 -16.84 0.48
C LEU A 20 -14.06 -16.98 -0.02
N CYS A 21 -13.17 -16.08 0.41
CA CYS A 21 -11.76 -16.14 0.04
C CYS A 21 -11.09 -17.43 0.51
N ARG A 22 -11.38 -17.85 1.75
CA ARG A 22 -10.83 -19.07 2.35
C ARG A 22 -11.33 -20.30 1.61
N ALA A 23 -12.63 -20.48 1.51
CA ALA A 23 -13.26 -21.67 0.94
C ALA A 23 -12.96 -21.87 -0.55
N CYS A 24 -12.73 -20.80 -1.29
CA CYS A 24 -12.46 -20.83 -2.73
C CYS A 24 -11.00 -20.53 -3.08
N HIS A 25 -10.10 -20.43 -2.10
CA HIS A 25 -8.68 -20.07 -2.31
C HIS A 25 -8.49 -18.83 -3.20
N LEU A 26 -9.32 -17.80 -2.98
CA LEU A 26 -9.34 -16.58 -3.76
C LEU A 26 -8.60 -15.44 -3.04
N SER A 27 -7.95 -14.60 -3.81
CA SER A 27 -7.55 -13.30 -3.30
C SER A 27 -8.79 -12.41 -3.03
N HIS A 28 -8.68 -11.46 -2.10
CA HIS A 28 -9.77 -10.47 -1.88
C HIS A 28 -10.16 -9.72 -3.16
N LEU A 29 -9.21 -9.51 -4.05
CA LEU A 29 -9.45 -8.84 -5.33
C LEU A 29 -10.28 -9.72 -6.27
N ASP A 30 -9.90 -10.99 -6.40
CA ASP A 30 -10.58 -11.96 -7.27
C ASP A 30 -12.00 -12.26 -6.74
N ALA A 31 -12.17 -12.42 -5.42
CA ALA A 31 -13.48 -12.60 -4.80
C ALA A 31 -14.41 -11.39 -5.07
N ARG A 32 -13.89 -10.16 -4.95
CA ARG A 32 -14.67 -8.95 -5.30
C ARG A 32 -15.04 -8.90 -6.78
N TYR A 33 -14.20 -9.43 -7.67
CA TYR A 33 -14.57 -9.55 -9.08
C TYR A 33 -15.81 -10.43 -9.25
N TYR A 34 -15.81 -11.63 -8.69
CA TYR A 34 -16.93 -12.56 -8.81
C TYR A 34 -18.24 -12.00 -8.24
N LEU A 35 -18.17 -11.25 -7.14
CA LEU A 35 -19.33 -10.57 -6.58
C LEU A 35 -19.80 -9.45 -7.51
N LYS A 36 -18.93 -8.50 -7.86
CA LYS A 36 -19.29 -7.32 -8.65
C LYS A 36 -19.70 -7.63 -10.10
N SER A 37 -19.21 -8.73 -10.67
CA SER A 37 -19.62 -9.21 -11.99
C SER A 37 -20.95 -9.98 -11.98
N GLY A 38 -21.52 -10.21 -10.79
CA GLY A 38 -22.77 -10.98 -10.63
C GLY A 38 -22.60 -12.49 -10.78
N LEU A 39 -21.36 -12.99 -10.90
CA LEU A 39 -21.09 -14.43 -10.99
C LEU A 39 -21.40 -15.16 -9.67
N ILE A 40 -21.25 -14.47 -8.55
CA ILE A 40 -21.72 -14.94 -7.24
C ILE A 40 -22.67 -13.87 -6.69
N PRO A 41 -23.97 -14.16 -6.55
CA PRO A 41 -24.94 -13.23 -5.96
C PRO A 41 -24.58 -12.89 -4.52
N TYR A 42 -24.75 -11.63 -4.14
CA TYR A 42 -24.49 -11.15 -2.80
C TYR A 42 -25.48 -10.06 -2.36
N GLU A 43 -25.55 -9.86 -1.06
CA GLU A 43 -26.26 -8.76 -0.41
C GLU A 43 -25.25 -7.80 0.22
N THR A 44 -25.61 -6.53 0.39
CA THR A 44 -24.78 -5.54 1.05
C THR A 44 -25.33 -5.17 2.42
N THR A 45 -24.44 -5.04 3.40
CA THR A 45 -24.83 -4.60 4.76
C THR A 45 -24.95 -3.07 4.86
N GLY A 46 -24.62 -2.31 3.81
CA GLY A 46 -24.50 -0.84 3.84
C GLY A 46 -23.30 -0.31 4.64
N LYS A 47 -22.53 -1.15 5.31
CA LYS A 47 -21.35 -0.76 6.09
C LYS A 47 -20.13 -0.58 5.19
N LYS A 48 -19.19 0.30 5.58
CA LYS A 48 -17.92 0.49 4.86
C LYS A 48 -17.02 -0.74 4.91
N THR A 49 -17.08 -1.52 5.98
CA THR A 49 -16.32 -2.76 6.19
C THR A 49 -17.29 -3.94 6.34
N ARG A 50 -16.85 -5.14 5.94
CA ARG A 50 -17.67 -6.37 5.96
C ARG A 50 -19.01 -6.18 5.22
N CYS A 51 -18.96 -5.49 4.08
CA CYS A 51 -20.14 -5.07 3.35
C CYS A 51 -20.79 -6.18 2.51
N TYR A 52 -20.10 -7.29 2.26
CA TYR A 52 -20.59 -8.38 1.40
C TYR A 52 -21.10 -9.54 2.24
N LEU A 53 -22.32 -9.97 1.95
CA LEU A 53 -22.97 -11.17 2.49
C LEU A 53 -23.33 -12.09 1.32
N VAL A 54 -22.84 -13.33 1.36
CA VAL A 54 -23.06 -14.34 0.32
C VAL A 54 -23.80 -15.51 0.93
N LYS A 55 -24.94 -15.90 0.37
CA LYS A 55 -25.62 -17.12 0.80
C LYS A 55 -24.81 -18.34 0.38
N LYS A 56 -24.62 -19.31 1.28
CA LYS A 56 -23.90 -20.55 0.97
C LYS A 56 -24.48 -21.26 -0.26
N THR A 57 -25.81 -21.27 -0.39
CA THR A 57 -26.51 -21.84 -1.55
C THR A 57 -26.15 -21.12 -2.86
N ALA A 58 -25.94 -19.81 -2.84
CA ALA A 58 -25.50 -19.03 -4.01
C ALA A 58 -24.05 -19.38 -4.40
N LEU A 59 -23.19 -19.60 -3.42
CA LEU A 59 -21.81 -20.06 -3.67
C LEU A 59 -21.81 -21.46 -4.29
N LEU A 60 -22.57 -22.41 -3.76
CA LEU A 60 -22.64 -23.78 -4.29
C LEU A 60 -23.11 -23.79 -5.75
N ARG A 61 -24.17 -23.03 -6.08
CA ARG A 61 -24.62 -22.88 -7.48
C ARG A 61 -23.56 -22.28 -8.38
N ALA A 62 -22.79 -21.30 -7.88
CA ALA A 62 -21.69 -20.71 -8.66
C ALA A 62 -20.55 -21.70 -8.90
N ILE A 63 -20.31 -22.62 -7.96
CA ILE A 63 -19.32 -23.70 -8.11
C ILE A 63 -19.80 -24.73 -9.14
N GLU A 64 -21.07 -25.09 -9.13
CA GLU A 64 -21.67 -25.97 -10.14
C GLU A 64 -21.55 -25.34 -11.54
N ASP A 65 -21.97 -24.08 -11.71
CA ASP A 65 -21.83 -23.35 -12.97
C ASP A 65 -20.36 -23.19 -13.40
N TYR A 66 -19.44 -23.00 -12.44
CA TYR A 66 -18.00 -22.99 -12.74
C TYR A 66 -17.49 -24.32 -13.29
N SER A 67 -17.99 -25.45 -12.77
CA SER A 67 -17.60 -26.78 -13.23
C SER A 67 -18.03 -27.03 -14.67
N GLU A 68 -19.20 -26.52 -15.05
CA GLU A 68 -19.75 -26.64 -16.41
C GLU A 68 -19.14 -25.58 -17.36
N ASN A 69 -18.93 -24.36 -16.89
CA ASN A 69 -18.56 -23.20 -17.66
C ASN A 69 -17.31 -22.45 -17.11
N PRO A 70 -16.12 -23.09 -17.02
CA PRO A 70 -14.96 -22.50 -16.37
C PRO A 70 -14.45 -21.23 -17.07
N LYS A 71 -14.67 -21.08 -18.37
CA LYS A 71 -14.30 -19.89 -19.15
C LYS A 71 -15.04 -18.62 -18.72
N LYS A 72 -16.29 -18.75 -18.27
CA LYS A 72 -17.13 -17.65 -17.77
C LYS A 72 -16.54 -16.99 -16.52
N TYR A 73 -15.84 -17.76 -15.71
CA TYR A 73 -15.21 -17.32 -14.46
C TYR A 73 -13.75 -16.85 -14.64
N LYS A 74 -13.27 -16.78 -15.88
CA LYS A 74 -11.93 -16.24 -16.12
C LYS A 74 -11.92 -14.74 -15.85
N ILE A 75 -11.10 -14.31 -14.89
CA ILE A 75 -10.94 -12.89 -14.55
C ILE A 75 -10.18 -12.19 -15.69
N PRO A 76 -10.77 -11.17 -16.33
CA PRO A 76 -10.06 -10.42 -17.37
C PRO A 76 -8.83 -9.71 -16.80
N GLY A 77 -7.71 -9.72 -17.54
CA GLY A 77 -6.50 -8.99 -17.17
C GLY A 77 -6.77 -7.52 -16.90
N ILE A 78 -7.60 -6.90 -17.74
CA ILE A 78 -8.02 -5.50 -17.58
C ILE A 78 -8.71 -5.18 -16.24
N TRP A 79 -9.33 -6.16 -15.57
CA TRP A 79 -9.89 -5.95 -14.23
C TRP A 79 -8.78 -5.73 -13.21
N ARG A 80 -7.74 -6.54 -13.25
CA ARG A 80 -6.57 -6.43 -12.36
C ARG A 80 -5.82 -5.14 -12.62
N GLU A 81 -5.61 -4.80 -13.90
CA GLU A 81 -4.99 -3.54 -14.32
C GLU A 81 -5.82 -2.32 -13.92
N LYS A 82 -7.14 -2.32 -14.10
CA LYS A 82 -8.02 -1.22 -13.66
C LYS A 82 -8.01 -1.03 -12.16
N GLN A 83 -7.96 -2.10 -11.37
CA GLN A 83 -7.87 -1.99 -9.92
C GLN A 83 -6.49 -1.47 -9.49
N HIS A 84 -5.45 -1.91 -10.16
CA HIS A 84 -4.10 -1.39 -9.95
C HIS A 84 -4.01 0.09 -10.37
N LEU A 85 -4.52 0.44 -11.53
CA LEU A 85 -4.58 1.82 -12.03
C LEU A 85 -5.52 2.72 -11.21
N ASN A 86 -6.65 2.22 -10.69
CA ASN A 86 -7.50 2.99 -9.78
C ASN A 86 -6.82 3.21 -8.43
N GLY A 87 -6.05 2.25 -7.94
CA GLY A 87 -5.14 2.44 -6.81
C GLY A 87 -4.08 3.51 -7.10
N ILE A 88 -3.54 3.54 -8.30
CA ILE A 88 -2.53 4.52 -8.74
C ILE A 88 -3.18 5.88 -9.08
N ARG A 89 -4.33 5.90 -9.77
CA ARG A 89 -5.02 7.16 -10.17
C ARG A 89 -5.63 7.92 -9.01
N ASN A 90 -6.11 7.23 -7.98
CA ASN A 90 -6.69 7.85 -6.77
C ASN A 90 -5.67 7.95 -5.64
N SER A 91 -4.52 7.31 -5.76
CA SER A 91 -3.38 7.58 -4.90
C SER A 91 -2.54 8.64 -5.58
N PRO A 92 -2.18 9.69 -4.87
CA PRO A 92 -1.12 10.57 -5.31
C PRO A 92 0.12 9.73 -5.63
N ILE A 93 1.04 10.26 -6.41
CA ILE A 93 2.38 9.67 -6.58
C ILE A 93 2.89 9.36 -5.18
N ILE A 94 2.94 8.07 -4.84
CA ILE A 94 3.35 7.59 -3.51
C ILE A 94 4.71 6.90 -3.53
N TYR A 95 5.33 6.85 -4.71
CA TYR A 95 6.67 6.33 -4.92
C TYR A 95 7.40 7.20 -5.95
N LEU A 96 8.64 7.56 -5.64
CA LEU A 96 9.53 8.12 -6.64
C LEU A 96 10.05 6.98 -7.53
N PRO A 97 10.17 7.20 -8.85
CA PRO A 97 10.91 6.30 -9.73
C PRO A 97 12.32 6.07 -9.19
N THR A 98 12.86 4.87 -9.40
CA THR A 98 14.18 4.50 -8.84
C THR A 98 15.30 5.43 -9.30
N GLN A 99 15.24 5.92 -10.54
CA GLN A 99 16.18 6.89 -11.09
C GLN A 99 16.13 8.26 -10.38
N ASP A 100 14.97 8.63 -9.84
CA ASP A 100 14.75 9.93 -9.21
C ASP A 100 15.16 9.93 -7.73
N LEU A 101 15.20 8.74 -7.09
CA LEU A 101 15.54 8.59 -5.67
C LEU A 101 16.95 9.07 -5.33
N ALA A 102 17.93 8.72 -6.18
CA ALA A 102 19.33 9.08 -6.01
C ALA A 102 19.70 10.35 -6.78
N SER A 103 18.71 11.07 -7.33
CA SER A 103 18.98 12.32 -8.06
C SER A 103 19.54 13.40 -7.13
N GLU A 104 20.36 14.26 -7.68
CA GLU A 104 20.86 15.43 -6.94
C GLU A 104 19.72 16.30 -6.41
N VAL A 105 18.61 16.37 -7.16
CA VAL A 105 17.40 17.11 -6.77
C VAL A 105 16.78 16.56 -5.49
N ALA A 106 16.64 15.23 -5.38
CA ALA A 106 16.11 14.60 -4.16
C ALA A 106 17.04 14.80 -2.95
N VAL A 107 18.35 14.69 -3.17
CA VAL A 107 19.35 14.93 -2.13
C VAL A 107 19.32 16.39 -1.67
N GLU A 108 19.28 17.33 -2.60
CA GLU A 108 19.24 18.76 -2.30
C GLU A 108 17.94 19.16 -1.61
N TYR A 109 16.80 18.58 -2.01
CA TYR A 109 15.52 18.76 -1.34
C TYR A 109 15.61 18.42 0.17
N TYR A 110 16.19 17.27 0.51
CA TYR A 110 16.32 16.87 1.90
C TYR A 110 17.42 17.62 2.65
N LYS A 111 18.49 18.08 1.98
CA LYS A 111 19.45 18.99 2.57
C LYS A 111 18.79 20.30 2.99
N ASN A 112 18.00 20.89 2.10
CA ASN A 112 17.26 22.11 2.38
C ASN A 112 16.24 21.94 3.50
N LYS A 113 15.51 20.81 3.49
CA LYS A 113 14.55 20.48 4.54
C LYS A 113 15.18 20.29 5.91
N LEU A 114 16.46 19.89 5.95
CA LEU A 114 17.26 19.70 7.16
C LEU A 114 18.20 20.87 7.42
N ALA A 115 18.11 21.99 6.70
CA ALA A 115 19.06 23.09 6.79
C ALA A 115 19.21 23.61 8.22
N ASP A 116 18.08 23.84 8.90
CA ASP A 116 18.04 24.37 10.26
C ASP A 116 18.28 23.30 11.36
N ALA A 117 18.44 22.03 10.97
CA ALA A 117 18.73 20.97 11.93
C ALA A 117 20.24 20.93 12.25
N SER A 118 20.58 20.57 13.48
CA SER A 118 21.98 20.33 13.89
C SER A 118 22.59 19.15 13.13
N GLU A 119 23.93 19.06 13.09
CA GLU A 119 24.63 17.93 12.44
C GLU A 119 24.29 16.56 13.05
N LEU A 120 23.88 16.56 14.31
CA LEU A 120 23.33 15.40 15.00
C LEU A 120 21.86 15.68 15.31
N ILE A 121 20.97 14.89 14.76
CA ILE A 121 19.52 14.98 14.95
C ILE A 121 19.02 13.82 15.82
N CYS A 122 17.99 14.06 16.60
CA CYS A 122 17.39 13.03 17.45
C CYS A 122 16.14 12.45 16.79
N VAL A 123 15.56 11.40 17.42
CA VAL A 123 14.32 10.77 16.94
C VAL A 123 13.17 11.79 16.84
N ALA A 124 13.08 12.76 17.77
CA ALA A 124 12.03 13.77 17.75
C ALA A 124 12.11 14.69 16.53
N ASP A 125 13.33 15.04 16.09
CA ASP A 125 13.53 15.83 14.89
C ASP A 125 13.05 15.07 13.63
N LEU A 126 13.40 13.78 13.53
CA LEU A 126 12.92 12.94 12.44
C LEU A 126 11.40 12.73 12.46
N VAL A 127 10.77 12.66 13.63
CA VAL A 127 9.30 12.66 13.75
C VAL A 127 8.72 13.90 13.09
N ARG A 128 9.26 15.08 13.40
CA ARG A 128 8.80 16.36 12.84
C ARG A 128 9.02 16.42 11.32
N ILE A 129 10.16 15.95 10.85
CA ILE A 129 10.57 16.01 9.44
C ILE A 129 9.76 15.03 8.58
N THR A 130 9.58 13.81 9.08
CA THR A 130 9.02 12.70 8.30
C THR A 130 7.54 12.41 8.58
N GLY A 131 7.00 12.93 9.69
CA GLY A 131 5.62 12.66 10.14
C GLY A 131 5.39 11.23 10.64
N TYR A 132 6.43 10.41 10.80
CA TYR A 132 6.28 9.07 11.37
C TYR A 132 6.36 9.11 12.90
N ARG A 133 5.70 8.13 13.54
CA ARG A 133 5.70 8.02 15.01
C ARG A 133 7.07 7.58 15.56
N PRO A 134 7.45 7.99 16.77
CA PRO A 134 8.74 7.64 17.39
C PRO A 134 9.06 6.13 17.38
N PRO A 135 8.11 5.20 17.67
CA PRO A 135 8.39 3.77 17.61
C PRO A 135 8.80 3.28 16.20
N THR A 136 8.28 3.91 15.15
CA THR A 136 8.63 3.56 13.78
C THR A 136 10.08 3.92 13.48
N ILE A 137 10.49 5.14 13.81
CA ILE A 137 11.87 5.60 13.62
C ILE A 137 12.84 4.77 14.46
N THR A 138 12.52 4.53 15.72
CA THR A 138 13.33 3.68 16.60
C THR A 138 13.49 2.26 16.03
N ARG A 139 12.42 1.72 15.42
CA ARG A 139 12.47 0.41 14.75
C ARG A 139 13.43 0.43 13.55
N TRP A 140 13.44 1.49 12.74
CA TRP A 140 14.39 1.62 11.64
C TRP A 140 15.83 1.64 12.10
N CYS A 141 16.12 2.34 13.21
CA CYS A 141 17.45 2.35 13.84
C CYS A 141 17.82 0.95 14.35
N LYS A 142 16.92 0.26 15.06
CA LYS A 142 17.15 -1.12 15.53
C LYS A 142 17.37 -2.11 14.40
N GLN A 143 16.68 -1.94 13.29
CA GLN A 143 16.84 -2.76 12.07
C GLN A 143 18.04 -2.37 11.21
N LYS A 144 18.87 -1.41 11.66
CA LYS A 144 20.03 -0.87 10.92
C LYS A 144 19.68 -0.31 9.54
N LYS A 145 18.41 0.02 9.29
CA LYS A 145 17.96 0.71 8.07
C LYS A 145 18.35 2.18 8.10
N LEU A 146 18.32 2.77 9.28
CA LEU A 146 18.77 4.13 9.57
C LEU A 146 19.92 4.04 10.58
N ILE A 147 21.08 4.57 10.21
CA ILE A 147 22.27 4.56 11.06
C ILE A 147 22.05 5.55 12.21
N ALA A 148 22.18 5.05 13.42
CA ALA A 148 22.04 5.84 14.65
C ALA A 148 23.01 5.38 15.71
N HIS A 149 23.46 6.31 16.53
CA HIS A 149 24.38 6.09 17.66
C HIS A 149 23.64 6.32 18.97
N ALA A 150 23.71 5.38 19.88
CA ALA A 150 23.16 5.54 21.22
C ALA A 150 24.14 6.34 22.09
N LYS A 151 23.66 7.45 22.65
CA LYS A 151 24.40 8.24 23.63
C LYS A 151 23.42 8.75 24.68
N THR A 152 23.73 8.52 25.97
CA THR A 152 22.91 9.00 27.11
C THR A 152 21.42 8.61 26.98
N ASN A 153 21.14 7.34 26.70
CA ASN A 153 19.78 6.79 26.51
C ASN A 153 18.98 7.43 25.36
N ARG A 154 19.63 8.15 24.45
CA ARG A 154 19.01 8.73 23.25
C ARG A 154 19.70 8.22 22.01
N LEU A 155 18.94 8.11 20.92
CA LEU A 155 19.46 7.82 19.59
C LEU A 155 19.77 9.12 18.87
N TRP A 156 20.99 9.21 18.37
CA TRP A 156 21.48 10.32 17.58
C TRP A 156 21.80 9.84 16.18
N ILE A 157 21.40 10.58 15.19
CA ILE A 157 21.54 10.28 13.76
C ILE A 157 22.34 11.41 13.14
N ALA A 158 23.39 11.09 12.42
CA ALA A 158 24.09 12.10 11.63
C ALA A 158 23.18 12.63 10.51
N LYS A 159 23.19 13.92 10.28
CA LYS A 159 22.38 14.58 9.24
C LYS A 159 22.60 13.92 7.86
N ALA A 160 23.87 13.58 7.53
CA ALA A 160 24.20 12.87 6.31
C ALA A 160 23.58 11.48 6.22
N ASP A 161 23.51 10.72 7.33
CA ASP A 161 22.88 9.40 7.37
C ASP A 161 21.36 9.49 7.25
N ALA A 162 20.75 10.54 7.82
CA ALA A 162 19.35 10.82 7.65
C ALA A 162 19.02 11.11 6.18
N ILE A 163 19.78 11.98 5.51
CA ILE A 163 19.59 12.30 4.08
C ILE A 163 19.74 11.02 3.24
N ARG A 164 20.79 10.23 3.47
CA ARG A 164 21.01 8.95 2.78
C ARG A 164 19.83 7.99 2.94
N PHE A 165 19.25 7.92 4.14
CA PHE A 165 18.08 7.09 4.39
C PHE A 165 16.84 7.63 3.67
N LEU A 166 16.56 8.93 3.75
CA LEU A 166 15.40 9.58 3.16
C LEU A 166 15.40 9.51 1.62
N THR A 167 16.59 9.41 1.00
CA THR A 167 16.77 9.22 -0.44
C THR A 167 16.94 7.75 -0.82
N SER A 168 16.78 6.81 0.11
CA SER A 168 16.97 5.38 -0.15
C SER A 168 15.69 4.70 -0.68
N PHE A 169 15.89 3.63 -1.45
CA PHE A 169 14.82 2.73 -1.84
C PHE A 169 14.03 2.20 -0.62
N THR A 170 14.72 1.88 0.48
CA THR A 170 14.10 1.40 1.72
C THR A 170 13.08 2.37 2.31
N TYR A 171 13.35 3.68 2.25
CA TYR A 171 12.41 4.70 2.70
C TYR A 171 11.27 4.87 1.70
N ASN A 172 11.57 4.95 0.41
CA ASN A 172 10.58 5.08 -0.65
C ASN A 172 9.59 3.91 -0.71
N ASP A 173 10.05 2.68 -0.42
CA ASP A 173 9.24 1.45 -0.49
C ASP A 173 8.37 1.19 0.77
N ILE A 174 8.27 2.13 1.68
CA ILE A 174 7.40 2.00 2.85
C ILE A 174 5.94 1.92 2.40
N ASN A 175 5.26 0.82 2.70
CA ASN A 175 3.87 0.58 2.27
C ASN A 175 2.87 1.61 2.85
N VAL A 176 2.99 1.92 4.15
CA VAL A 176 2.12 2.90 4.81
C VAL A 176 2.91 4.17 5.06
N LYS A 177 2.73 5.13 4.18
CA LYS A 177 3.44 6.41 4.22
C LYS A 177 2.72 7.42 5.11
N SER A 178 3.50 8.24 5.80
CA SER A 178 2.98 9.42 6.49
C SER A 178 2.49 10.48 5.47
N PRO A 179 1.57 11.38 5.86
CA PRO A 179 1.18 12.49 4.99
C PRO A 179 2.37 13.34 4.54
N GLN A 180 3.35 13.55 5.45
CA GLN A 180 4.57 14.30 5.15
C GLN A 180 5.45 13.59 4.10
N HIS A 181 5.62 12.26 4.23
CA HIS A 181 6.36 11.48 3.24
C HIS A 181 5.72 11.56 1.85
N ILE A 182 4.38 11.50 1.78
CA ILE A 182 3.65 11.66 0.50
C ILE A 182 3.86 13.05 -0.07
N ALA A 183 3.82 14.10 0.77
CA ALA A 183 4.08 15.47 0.34
C ALA A 183 5.50 15.65 -0.20
N ASP A 184 6.50 15.04 0.47
CA ASP A 184 7.89 15.09 0.03
C ASP A 184 8.09 14.42 -1.32
N ILE A 185 7.50 13.23 -1.52
CA ILE A 185 7.54 12.52 -2.81
C ILE A 185 6.98 13.38 -3.94
N ARG A 186 5.85 14.03 -3.71
CA ARG A 186 5.24 14.92 -4.71
C ARG A 186 6.13 16.11 -5.02
N ALA A 187 6.62 16.80 -4.00
CA ALA A 187 7.47 17.96 -4.17
C ALA A 187 8.74 17.61 -4.96
N ILE A 188 9.39 16.48 -4.65
CA ILE A 188 10.57 16.02 -5.38
C ILE A 188 10.20 15.66 -6.83
N TYR A 189 9.09 14.95 -7.03
CA TYR A 189 8.62 14.58 -8.37
C TYR A 189 8.36 15.82 -9.24
N ASP A 190 7.65 16.81 -8.70
CA ASP A 190 7.33 18.06 -9.41
C ASP A 190 8.61 18.88 -9.74
N LEU A 191 9.62 18.82 -8.86
CA LEU A 191 10.92 19.46 -9.13
C LEU A 191 11.71 18.78 -10.26
N ILE A 192 11.64 17.45 -10.36
CA ILE A 192 12.34 16.66 -11.39
C ILE A 192 11.56 16.70 -12.71
N HIS A 193 10.23 16.69 -12.63
CA HIS A 193 9.33 16.64 -13.78
C HIS A 193 8.41 17.88 -13.82
N PRO A 194 8.97 19.08 -14.00
CA PRO A 194 8.14 20.29 -14.03
C PRO A 194 7.11 20.16 -15.16
N THR A 195 5.82 20.25 -14.81
CA THR A 195 4.75 20.35 -15.79
C THR A 195 5.01 21.60 -16.61
N LYS A 196 5.27 21.46 -17.90
CA LYS A 196 5.25 22.59 -18.82
C LYS A 196 3.85 23.16 -18.76
N GLU A 197 3.65 24.21 -17.96
CA GLU A 197 2.43 25.01 -18.04
C GLU A 197 2.32 25.49 -19.49
N GLY A 198 1.16 25.15 -20.06
CA GLY A 198 0.89 25.37 -21.46
C GLY A 198 1.13 26.81 -21.85
N GLY A 199 2.02 26.99 -22.81
CA GLY A 199 2.00 28.17 -23.64
C GLY A 199 0.61 28.30 -24.30
N LYS A 200 -0.13 29.29 -23.86
CA LYS A 200 -1.23 29.83 -24.63
C LYS A 200 -0.67 30.63 -25.79
#